data_0496f671ad75f313fda61910e6cc6788
#
_entry.id   0496f671ad75f313fda61910e6cc6788
#
_cell.length_a   1.000
_cell.length_b   1.000
_cell.length_c   1.000
_cell.angle_alpha   90.00
_cell.angle_beta   90.00
_cell.angle_gamma   90.00
#
_symmetry.space_group_name_H-M   'P 1'
#
loop_
_entity.id
_entity.type
_entity.pdbx_description
1 polymer ?
#
loop_
_entity_poly.entity_id
_entity_poly.type
_entity_poly.pdbx_seq_one_letter_code
_entity_poly.pdbx_strand_id
1 'polypeptide(L)'
;MNERIDTVTLWRPVGPRELELIQRAGMRAFPPRFADQPIFYPVTSEAYATQIARDWNVPASGSGFVTRFEVRRNFLDRYSVQHAGSRAHLEYWIPAEDLSAFNDAIVGEIELVAEFR
;
A
#
# COMPACT_ATOMS: atom_id res chain seq x y z
N MET A 1 -26.49 8.26 15.67
CA MET A 1 -25.21 8.03 16.34
C MET A 1 -24.15 7.75 15.30
N ASN A 2 -23.06 8.53 15.31
CA ASN A 2 -21.99 8.35 14.34
C ASN A 2 -21.00 7.32 14.87
N GLU A 3 -20.94 6.18 14.20
CA GLU A 3 -19.90 5.20 14.49
C GLU A 3 -18.60 5.68 13.86
N ARG A 4 -17.56 5.78 14.67
CA ARG A 4 -16.22 6.02 14.18
C ARG A 4 -15.62 4.72 13.69
N ILE A 5 -15.22 4.70 12.42
CA ILE A 5 -14.43 3.60 11.89
C ILE A 5 -12.99 3.82 12.35
N ASP A 6 -12.47 2.87 13.12
CA ASP A 6 -11.08 2.91 13.56
C ASP A 6 -10.18 2.41 12.43
N THR A 7 -9.35 3.29 11.89
CA THR A 7 -8.46 2.99 10.78
C THR A 7 -7.01 3.26 11.11
N VAL A 8 -6.14 2.64 10.34
CA VAL A 8 -4.70 2.92 10.32
C VAL A 8 -4.37 3.47 8.95
N THR A 9 -3.63 4.57 8.92
CA THR A 9 -3.13 5.13 7.66
C THR A 9 -1.90 4.37 7.22
N LEU A 10 -1.91 3.90 5.98
CA LEU A 10 -0.80 3.21 5.36
C LEU A 10 -0.47 3.86 4.02
N TRP A 11 0.74 3.57 3.54
CA TRP A 11 1.24 4.05 2.25
C TRP A 11 1.76 2.88 1.45
N ARG A 12 1.76 3.04 0.12
CA ARG A 12 2.39 2.07 -0.76
C ARG A 12 3.02 2.78 -1.95
N PRO A 13 4.33 2.58 -2.18
CA PRO A 13 4.97 3.03 -3.40
C PRO A 13 4.58 2.09 -4.54
N VAL A 14 4.26 2.66 -5.71
CA VAL A 14 3.85 1.87 -6.88
C VAL A 14 4.53 2.40 -8.13
N GLY A 15 4.72 1.52 -9.11
CA GLY A 15 5.14 1.92 -10.44
C GLY A 15 3.94 2.35 -11.28
N PRO A 16 4.20 2.82 -12.54
CA PRO A 16 3.12 3.35 -13.38
C PRO A 16 2.06 2.30 -13.74
N ARG A 17 2.45 1.06 -13.93
CA ARG A 17 1.50 0.00 -14.30
C ARG A 17 0.54 -0.33 -13.15
N GLU A 18 1.07 -0.43 -11.93
CA GLU A 18 0.21 -0.69 -10.77
C GLU A 18 -0.74 0.49 -10.54
N LEU A 19 -0.26 1.73 -10.68
CA LEU A 19 -1.10 2.92 -10.56
C LEU A 19 -2.25 2.89 -11.57
N GLU A 20 -1.97 2.54 -12.82
CA GLU A 20 -3.00 2.42 -13.86
C GLU A 20 -4.09 1.43 -13.45
N LEU A 21 -3.70 0.28 -12.91
CA LEU A 21 -4.66 -0.74 -12.46
C LEU A 21 -5.47 -0.27 -11.25
N ILE A 22 -4.85 0.48 -10.33
CA ILE A 22 -5.57 1.09 -9.21
C ILE A 22 -6.61 2.08 -9.73
N GLN A 23 -6.24 2.93 -10.70
CA GLN A 23 -7.15 3.89 -11.31
C GLN A 23 -8.33 3.20 -11.98
N ARG A 24 -8.08 2.09 -12.69
CA ARG A 24 -9.13 1.30 -13.32
C ARG A 24 -10.08 0.65 -12.31
N ALA A 25 -9.61 0.44 -11.09
CA ALA A 25 -10.44 -0.04 -9.98
C ALA A 25 -11.13 1.09 -9.21
N GLY A 26 -11.18 2.29 -9.77
CA GLY A 26 -11.83 3.44 -9.16
C GLY A 26 -11.11 3.97 -7.92
N MET A 27 -9.80 3.75 -7.81
CA MET A 27 -8.99 4.10 -6.65
C MET A 27 -9.46 3.41 -5.36
N ARG A 28 -10.00 2.20 -5.48
CA ARG A 28 -10.56 1.48 -4.32
C ARG A 28 -9.89 0.14 -4.03
N ALA A 29 -9.05 -0.34 -4.93
CA ALA A 29 -8.43 -1.65 -4.76
C ALA A 29 -7.05 -1.68 -5.41
N PHE A 30 -6.14 -2.43 -4.79
CA PHE A 30 -4.87 -2.81 -5.39
C PHE A 30 -5.08 -4.04 -6.27
N PRO A 31 -4.34 -4.14 -7.39
CA PRO A 31 -4.50 -5.28 -8.30
C PRO A 31 -3.98 -6.58 -7.68
N PRO A 32 -4.48 -7.73 -8.14
CA PRO A 32 -3.95 -9.02 -7.69
C PRO A 32 -2.45 -9.14 -7.92
N ARG A 33 -1.77 -9.89 -7.05
CA ARG A 33 -0.34 -10.13 -7.18
C ARG A 33 -0.07 -11.19 -8.24
N PHE A 34 1.10 -11.12 -8.87
CA PHE A 34 1.56 -12.19 -9.74
C PHE A 34 1.94 -13.43 -8.94
N ALA A 35 2.01 -14.59 -9.62
CA ALA A 35 2.29 -15.86 -8.95
C ALA A 35 3.64 -15.90 -8.24
N ASP A 36 4.63 -15.12 -8.71
CA ASP A 36 5.94 -15.00 -8.09
C ASP A 36 6.02 -13.89 -7.04
N GLN A 37 4.89 -13.29 -6.66
CA GLN A 37 4.79 -12.21 -5.68
C GLN A 37 3.83 -12.63 -4.55
N PRO A 38 4.27 -13.51 -3.64
CA PRO A 38 3.37 -14.09 -2.64
C PRO A 38 2.94 -13.13 -1.53
N ILE A 39 3.59 -11.96 -1.43
CA ILE A 39 3.34 -11.01 -0.34
C ILE A 39 3.04 -9.62 -0.91
N PHE A 40 2.08 -8.93 -0.28
CA PHE A 40 1.77 -7.53 -0.54
C PHE A 40 2.29 -6.70 0.65
N TYR A 41 3.02 -5.60 0.36
CA TYR A 41 3.74 -4.83 1.38
C TYR A 41 3.23 -3.39 1.48
N PRO A 42 2.23 -3.09 2.29
CA PRO A 42 1.95 -1.71 2.66
C PRO A 42 2.90 -1.26 3.77
N VAL A 43 3.30 0.01 3.74
CA VAL A 43 4.27 0.57 4.69
C VAL A 43 3.60 1.56 5.63
N THR A 44 4.26 1.84 6.77
CA THR A 44 3.66 2.60 7.86
C THR A 44 4.05 4.07 7.88
N SER A 45 4.88 4.54 6.93
CA SER A 45 5.26 5.94 6.84
C SER A 45 5.35 6.42 5.39
N GLU A 46 5.00 7.69 5.18
CA GLU A 46 5.15 8.32 3.86
C GLU A 46 6.61 8.44 3.48
N ALA A 47 7.49 8.73 4.44
CA ALA A 47 8.92 8.87 4.18
C ALA A 47 9.52 7.58 3.60
N TYR A 48 9.16 6.43 4.15
CA TYR A 48 9.64 5.14 3.66
C TYR A 48 9.07 4.85 2.26
N ALA A 49 7.78 5.10 2.05
CA ALA A 49 7.15 4.93 0.73
C ALA A 49 7.80 5.83 -0.32
N THR A 50 8.09 7.08 0.04
CA THR A 50 8.78 8.04 -0.83
C THR A 50 10.17 7.55 -1.22
N GLN A 51 10.93 7.04 -0.26
CA GLN A 51 12.26 6.50 -0.51
C GLN A 51 12.20 5.36 -1.53
N ILE A 52 11.26 4.44 -1.37
CA ILE A 52 11.10 3.31 -2.30
C ILE A 52 10.68 3.81 -3.69
N ALA A 53 9.71 4.73 -3.75
CA ALA A 53 9.24 5.26 -5.03
C ALA A 53 10.38 5.92 -5.81
N ARG A 54 11.17 6.76 -5.14
CA ARG A 54 12.28 7.49 -5.75
C ARG A 54 13.45 6.60 -6.11
N ASP A 55 13.85 5.70 -5.20
CA ASP A 55 15.10 4.96 -5.31
C ASP A 55 14.95 3.61 -6.01
N TRP A 56 13.74 3.06 -6.07
CA TRP A 56 13.47 1.75 -6.67
C TRP A 56 12.51 1.82 -7.85
N ASN A 57 11.36 2.49 -7.70
CA ASN A 57 10.37 2.53 -8.79
C ASN A 57 10.84 3.37 -9.98
N VAL A 58 11.48 4.53 -9.73
CA VAL A 58 11.97 5.38 -10.81
C VAL A 58 13.04 4.66 -11.64
N PRO A 59 14.09 4.07 -11.05
CA PRO A 59 15.08 3.33 -11.85
C PRO A 59 14.50 2.13 -12.57
N ALA A 60 13.53 1.42 -11.95
CA ALA A 60 12.97 0.20 -12.52
C ALA A 60 11.97 0.46 -13.65
N SER A 61 11.20 1.55 -13.57
CA SER A 61 10.01 1.75 -14.43
C SER A 61 9.89 3.17 -14.99
N GLY A 62 10.85 4.04 -14.73
CA GLY A 62 10.87 5.43 -15.22
C GLY A 62 10.09 6.41 -14.37
N SER A 63 9.18 5.93 -13.51
CA SER A 63 8.46 6.77 -12.57
C SER A 63 8.04 5.97 -11.34
N GLY A 64 7.81 6.68 -10.24
CA GLY A 64 7.32 6.09 -9.01
C GLY A 64 6.27 7.00 -8.39
N PHE A 65 5.32 6.39 -7.72
CA PHE A 65 4.18 7.08 -7.13
C PHE A 65 3.98 6.62 -5.70
N VAL A 66 3.53 7.53 -4.84
CA VAL A 66 3.19 7.17 -3.46
C VAL A 66 1.68 7.27 -3.31
N THR A 67 1.08 6.20 -2.85
CA THR A 67 -0.34 6.14 -2.50
C THR A 67 -0.51 6.13 -0.99
N ARG A 68 -1.63 6.68 -0.52
CA ARG A 68 -2.02 6.68 0.90
C ARG A 68 -3.46 6.20 1.01
N PHE A 69 -3.74 5.42 2.04
CA PHE A 69 -5.08 4.85 2.23
C PHE A 69 -5.31 4.48 3.69
N GLU A 70 -6.58 4.39 4.07
CA GLU A 70 -7.02 4.03 5.42
C GLU A 70 -7.50 2.59 5.43
N VAL A 71 -7.02 1.79 6.36
CA VAL A 71 -7.39 0.38 6.50
C VAL A 71 -7.99 0.15 7.88
N ARG A 72 -9.07 -0.62 7.96
CA ARG A 72 -9.68 -0.97 9.23
C ARG A 72 -8.66 -1.61 10.15
N ARG A 73 -8.52 -1.07 11.36
CA ARG A 73 -7.55 -1.56 12.34
C ARG A 73 -7.80 -3.02 12.70
N ASN A 74 -9.07 -3.41 12.85
CA ASN A 74 -9.41 -4.78 13.22
C ASN A 74 -8.96 -5.81 12.17
N PHE A 75 -8.87 -5.42 10.90
CA PHE A 75 -8.29 -6.27 9.87
C PHE A 75 -6.77 -6.40 10.07
N LEU A 76 -6.09 -5.28 10.29
CA LEU A 76 -4.63 -5.27 10.45
C LEU A 76 -4.16 -5.97 11.72
N ASP A 77 -5.00 -6.08 12.74
CA ASP A 77 -4.67 -6.77 13.98
C ASP A 77 -4.34 -8.26 13.78
N ARG A 78 -4.66 -8.83 12.62
CA ARG A 78 -4.31 -10.20 12.24
C ARG A 78 -2.84 -10.36 11.87
N TYR A 79 -2.13 -9.26 11.65
CA TYR A 79 -0.77 -9.25 11.11
C TYR A 79 0.16 -8.49 12.03
N SER A 80 1.42 -8.91 12.08
CA SER A 80 2.46 -8.19 12.81
C SER A 80 3.15 -7.19 11.91
N VAL A 81 3.54 -6.04 12.48
CA VAL A 81 4.39 -5.09 11.78
C VAL A 81 5.80 -5.67 11.69
N GLN A 82 6.40 -5.63 10.52
CA GLN A 82 7.72 -6.16 10.24
C GLN A 82 8.74 -5.03 10.06
N HIS A 83 9.97 -5.27 10.46
CA HIS A 83 11.08 -4.35 10.24
C HIS A 83 11.79 -4.72 8.95
N ALA A 84 11.88 -3.79 8.01
CA ALA A 84 12.54 -4.00 6.73
C ALA A 84 13.93 -3.35 6.74
N GLY A 85 14.83 -3.86 7.57
CA GLY A 85 16.23 -3.43 7.64
C GLY A 85 16.52 -2.32 8.63
N SER A 86 15.55 -1.52 9.07
CA SER A 86 15.74 -0.49 10.09
C SER A 86 14.45 -0.23 10.85
N ARG A 87 14.55 0.47 11.99
CA ARG A 87 13.38 0.85 12.79
C ARG A 87 12.45 1.83 12.07
N ALA A 88 12.98 2.59 11.12
CA ALA A 88 12.18 3.55 10.35
C ALA A 88 11.46 2.90 9.18
N HIS A 89 11.80 1.68 8.81
CA HIS A 89 11.25 0.96 7.67
C HIS A 89 10.32 -0.14 8.14
N LEU A 90 9.10 0.26 8.55
CA LEU A 90 8.09 -0.67 9.05
C LEU A 90 7.06 -0.96 7.96
N GLU A 91 6.69 -2.23 7.84
CA GLU A 91 5.72 -2.67 6.84
C GLU A 91 4.89 -3.83 7.35
N TYR A 92 3.72 -4.03 6.72
CA TYR A 92 2.93 -5.24 6.92
C TYR A 92 3.22 -6.22 5.79
N TRP A 93 3.19 -7.51 6.11
CA TRP A 93 3.30 -8.58 5.11
C TRP A 93 1.94 -9.25 4.97
N ILE A 94 1.22 -8.88 3.91
CA ILE A 94 -0.11 -9.40 3.64
C ILE A 94 0.03 -10.52 2.61
N PRO A 95 -0.30 -11.78 2.95
CA PRO A 95 -0.27 -12.84 1.94
C PRO A 95 -1.14 -12.50 0.74
N ALA A 96 -0.68 -12.88 -0.46
CA ALA A 96 -1.39 -12.56 -1.70
C ALA A 96 -2.84 -13.06 -1.70
N GLU A 97 -3.11 -14.21 -1.08
CA GLU A 97 -4.46 -14.76 -0.95
C GLU A 97 -5.37 -13.91 -0.07
N ASP A 98 -4.80 -13.04 0.79
CA ASP A 98 -5.58 -12.15 1.67
C ASP A 98 -5.79 -10.77 1.06
N LEU A 99 -5.26 -10.49 -0.13
CA LEU A 99 -5.31 -9.15 -0.73
C LEU A 99 -6.75 -8.71 -1.02
N SER A 100 -7.61 -9.61 -1.45
CA SER A 100 -9.01 -9.29 -1.68
C SER A 100 -9.68 -8.80 -0.39
N ALA A 101 -9.44 -9.50 0.73
CA ALA A 101 -9.96 -9.10 2.03
C ALA A 101 -9.32 -7.78 2.51
N PHE A 102 -8.04 -7.57 2.22
CA PHE A 102 -7.36 -6.30 2.50
C PHE A 102 -8.05 -5.14 1.76
N ASN A 103 -8.30 -5.32 0.46
CA ASN A 103 -9.00 -4.30 -0.34
C ASN A 103 -10.37 -3.97 0.25
N ASP A 104 -11.10 -4.97 0.69
CA ASP A 104 -12.42 -4.77 1.32
C ASP A 104 -12.32 -4.00 2.66
N ALA A 105 -11.15 -4.04 3.31
CA ALA A 105 -10.91 -3.34 4.56
C ALA A 105 -10.45 -1.89 4.36
N ILE A 106 -10.19 -1.46 3.12
CA ILE A 106 -9.86 -0.06 2.82
C ILE A 106 -11.12 0.79 2.98
N VAL A 107 -10.99 1.88 3.73
CA VAL A 107 -12.10 2.82 3.96
C VAL A 107 -11.87 4.06 3.09
N GLY A 108 -12.81 4.34 2.18
CA GLY A 108 -12.67 5.44 1.23
C GLY A 108 -11.77 5.06 0.04
N GLU A 109 -11.20 6.06 -0.58
CA GLU A 109 -10.38 5.87 -1.77
C GLU A 109 -8.90 5.85 -1.44
N ILE A 110 -8.13 5.16 -2.29
CA ILE A 110 -6.68 5.24 -2.30
C ILE A 110 -6.31 6.61 -2.90
N GLU A 111 -5.46 7.37 -2.20
CA GLU A 111 -5.05 8.70 -2.65
C GLU A 111 -3.66 8.66 -3.26
N LEU A 112 -3.49 9.34 -4.39
CA LEU A 112 -2.17 9.59 -4.97
C LEU A 112 -1.60 10.84 -4.29
N VAL A 113 -0.52 10.69 -3.53
CA VAL A 113 0.03 11.81 -2.72
C VAL A 113 1.38 12.32 -3.22
N ALA A 114 2.10 11.56 -4.05
CA ALA A 114 3.38 12.01 -4.61
C ALA A 114 3.70 11.28 -5.90
N GLU A 115 4.47 11.95 -6.75
CA GLU A 115 4.94 11.40 -8.02
C GLU A 115 6.42 11.76 -8.20
N PHE A 116 7.21 10.80 -8.66
CA PHE A 116 8.65 10.95 -8.93
C PHE A 116 8.98 10.43 -10.33
N ARG A 117 9.94 11.09 -10.98
CA ARG A 117 10.36 10.73 -12.34
C ARG A 117 11.88 10.74 -12.49
#